data_49e49e5b45dc4fd1d706cdb637c4a0f6
#
_entry.id   49e49e5b45dc4fd1d706cdb637c4a0f6
#
_cell.length_a   1.000
_cell.length_b   1.000
_cell.length_c   1.000
_cell.angle_alpha   90.00
_cell.angle_beta   90.00
_cell.angle_gamma   90.00
#
_symmetry.space_group_name_H-M   'P 1'
#
loop_
_entity.id
_entity.type
_entity.pdbx_description
1 polymer ?
#
loop_
_entity_poly.entity_id
_entity_poly.type
_entity_poly.pdbx_seq_one_letter_code
_entity_poly.pdbx_strand_id
1 'polypeptide(L)'
;LNATAEMIPVTWPEFGALHPFAPVEQASGYYELFDDLKKWLVEITGYDAVSLQPNSGAQGEYAGLLAIRGYHHARGDINRTVCLIPSSAHGTNPASAQMVGMDVVVVNCDADGNVDVDDLRAKAEKNSANLAALMVTYPSTHGVFEERIREICDIVHQHGGQVYMDGANMNAQVGLSRPGDFGADVSHLNLHKTF
;
A
#
# COMPACT_ATOMS: atom_id res chain seq x y z
N LEU A 1 -14.54 -10.95 -6.03
CA LEU A 1 -15.24 -12.00 -6.77
C LEU A 1 -15.88 -11.40 -8.00
N ASN A 2 -15.41 -11.77 -9.18
CA ASN A 2 -15.93 -11.24 -10.44
C ASN A 2 -16.98 -12.20 -11.03
N ALA A 3 -18.02 -11.63 -11.62
CA ALA A 3 -19.03 -12.43 -12.32
C ALA A 3 -18.45 -13.00 -13.62
N THR A 4 -18.88 -14.20 -14.02
CA THR A 4 -18.42 -14.84 -15.26
C THR A 4 -18.65 -13.94 -16.46
N ALA A 5 -19.78 -13.23 -16.53
CA ALA A 5 -20.09 -12.33 -17.62
C ALA A 5 -19.12 -11.16 -17.78
N GLU A 6 -18.54 -10.70 -16.68
CA GLU A 6 -17.52 -9.63 -16.66
C GLU A 6 -16.15 -10.14 -17.08
N MET A 7 -15.88 -11.44 -16.86
CA MET A 7 -14.60 -12.05 -17.20
C MET A 7 -14.54 -12.55 -18.64
N ILE A 8 -15.67 -12.84 -19.29
CA ILE A 8 -15.70 -13.35 -20.66
C ILE A 8 -14.92 -12.45 -21.64
N PRO A 9 -15.05 -11.11 -21.62
CA PRO A 9 -14.34 -10.25 -22.58
C PRO A 9 -12.82 -10.45 -22.61
N VAL A 10 -12.17 -10.75 -21.47
CA VAL A 10 -10.70 -10.94 -21.44
C VAL A 10 -10.26 -12.19 -22.23
N THR A 11 -11.18 -13.10 -22.52
CA THR A 11 -10.91 -14.31 -23.32
C THR A 11 -11.05 -14.07 -24.84
N TRP A 12 -11.57 -12.92 -25.24
CA TRP A 12 -11.70 -12.60 -26.67
C TRP A 12 -10.34 -12.29 -27.27
N PRO A 13 -10.05 -12.74 -28.51
CA PRO A 13 -8.77 -12.51 -29.18
C PRO A 13 -8.39 -11.03 -29.25
N GLU A 14 -9.36 -10.15 -29.41
CA GLU A 14 -9.18 -8.70 -29.47
C GLU A 14 -8.58 -8.11 -28.20
N PHE A 15 -8.80 -8.75 -27.04
CA PHE A 15 -8.24 -8.36 -25.75
C PHE A 15 -7.05 -9.23 -25.32
N GLY A 16 -7.12 -10.55 -25.55
CA GLY A 16 -6.16 -11.51 -25.00
C GLY A 16 -4.98 -11.83 -25.93
N ALA A 17 -5.09 -11.58 -27.22
CA ALA A 17 -4.08 -11.98 -28.20
C ALA A 17 -3.02 -10.91 -28.51
N LEU A 18 -2.92 -9.86 -27.70
CA LEU A 18 -1.92 -8.81 -27.86
C LEU A 18 -0.61 -9.19 -27.17
N HIS A 19 0.49 -9.14 -27.92
CA HIS A 19 1.82 -9.40 -27.35
C HIS A 19 2.25 -8.25 -26.41
N PRO A 20 2.88 -8.52 -25.26
CA PRO A 20 3.32 -7.48 -24.32
C PRO A 20 4.24 -6.41 -24.91
N PHE A 21 4.99 -6.76 -25.95
CA PHE A 21 5.89 -5.85 -26.67
C PHE A 21 5.34 -5.45 -28.06
N ALA A 22 4.03 -5.50 -28.24
CA ALA A 22 3.43 -4.91 -29.44
C ALA A 22 3.74 -3.41 -29.51
N PRO A 23 3.91 -2.85 -30.73
CA PRO A 23 4.10 -1.41 -30.88
C PRO A 23 2.97 -0.62 -30.19
N VAL A 24 3.34 0.49 -29.54
CA VAL A 24 2.41 1.30 -28.71
C VAL A 24 1.20 1.77 -29.52
N GLU A 25 1.42 2.14 -30.77
CA GLU A 25 0.37 2.59 -31.70
C GLU A 25 -0.67 1.50 -32.02
N GLN A 26 -0.32 0.22 -31.84
CA GLN A 26 -1.25 -0.91 -32.00
C GLN A 26 -2.04 -1.21 -30.70
N ALA A 27 -1.67 -0.59 -29.61
CA ALA A 27 -2.25 -0.79 -28.28
C ALA A 27 -2.89 0.47 -27.72
N SER A 28 -3.24 1.46 -28.55
CA SER A 28 -3.74 2.77 -28.11
C SER A 28 -4.97 2.67 -27.18
N GLY A 29 -5.91 1.77 -27.48
CA GLY A 29 -7.08 1.55 -26.62
C GLY A 29 -6.72 1.03 -25.22
N TYR A 30 -5.68 0.20 -25.09
CA TYR A 30 -5.19 -0.22 -23.77
C TYR A 30 -4.55 0.93 -23.00
N TYR A 31 -3.80 1.80 -23.67
CA TYR A 31 -3.21 2.98 -23.01
C TYR A 31 -4.28 3.95 -22.51
N GLU A 32 -5.33 4.17 -23.30
CA GLU A 32 -6.49 4.97 -22.88
C GLU A 32 -7.17 4.35 -21.64
N LEU A 33 -7.42 3.03 -21.67
CA LEU A 33 -7.96 2.29 -20.53
C LEU A 33 -7.08 2.43 -19.28
N PHE A 34 -5.76 2.28 -19.42
CA PHE A 34 -4.84 2.41 -18.29
C PHE A 34 -4.82 3.84 -17.73
N ASP A 35 -4.86 4.84 -18.57
CA ASP A 35 -4.84 6.23 -18.13
C ASP A 35 -6.14 6.61 -17.42
N ASP A 36 -7.28 6.15 -17.90
CA ASP A 36 -8.56 6.38 -17.23
C ASP A 36 -8.64 5.61 -15.90
N LEU A 37 -8.20 4.36 -15.86
CA LEU A 37 -8.14 3.59 -14.62
C LEU A 37 -7.22 4.25 -13.58
N LYS A 38 -6.06 4.76 -13.97
CA LYS A 38 -5.16 5.50 -13.06
C LYS A 38 -5.84 6.76 -12.52
N LYS A 39 -6.53 7.54 -13.34
CA LYS A 39 -7.28 8.74 -12.90
C LYS A 39 -8.35 8.38 -11.87
N TRP A 40 -9.13 7.32 -12.12
CA TRP A 40 -10.15 6.86 -11.19
C TRP A 40 -9.54 6.39 -9.87
N LEU A 41 -8.46 5.64 -9.92
CA LEU A 41 -7.78 5.15 -8.71
C LEU A 41 -7.16 6.30 -7.90
N VAL A 42 -6.59 7.32 -8.55
CA VAL A 42 -6.11 8.55 -7.89
C VAL A 42 -7.27 9.24 -7.17
N GLU A 43 -8.42 9.42 -7.83
CA GLU A 43 -9.60 10.04 -7.21
C GLU A 43 -10.12 9.23 -6.02
N ILE A 44 -10.21 7.90 -6.16
CA ILE A 44 -10.71 7.00 -5.12
C ILE A 44 -9.80 6.98 -3.90
N THR A 45 -8.49 7.04 -4.09
CA THR A 45 -7.49 6.85 -3.04
C THR A 45 -6.94 8.13 -2.43
N GLY A 46 -7.03 9.26 -3.15
CA GLY A 46 -6.43 10.53 -2.75
C GLY A 46 -4.91 10.59 -2.90
N TYR A 47 -4.28 9.63 -3.57
CA TYR A 47 -2.86 9.68 -3.90
C TYR A 47 -2.60 10.52 -5.16
N ASP A 48 -1.36 10.98 -5.33
CA ASP A 48 -0.95 11.78 -6.50
C ASP A 48 -0.76 10.93 -7.77
N ALA A 49 -0.44 9.65 -7.62
CA ALA A 49 -0.15 8.77 -8.75
C ALA A 49 -0.44 7.30 -8.44
N VAL A 50 -0.66 6.52 -9.49
CA VAL A 50 -0.88 5.07 -9.42
C VAL A 50 -0.03 4.36 -10.48
N SER A 51 0.58 3.23 -10.10
CA SER A 51 1.24 2.30 -11.02
C SER A 51 0.40 1.04 -11.19
N LEU A 52 0.23 0.59 -12.43
CA LEU A 52 -0.43 -0.67 -12.77
C LEU A 52 0.58 -1.80 -13.05
N GLN A 53 1.88 -1.60 -12.78
CA GLN A 53 2.94 -2.57 -13.08
C GLN A 53 2.97 -3.80 -12.17
N PRO A 54 2.75 -3.70 -10.84
CA PRO A 54 2.74 -4.89 -10.00
C PRO A 54 1.65 -5.89 -10.41
N ASN A 55 2.01 -7.19 -10.48
CA ASN A 55 1.10 -8.26 -10.94
C ASN A 55 0.34 -8.96 -9.79
N SER A 56 0.66 -8.63 -8.54
CA SER A 56 0.02 -9.23 -7.36
C SER A 56 0.14 -8.30 -6.15
N GLY A 57 -0.63 -8.57 -5.09
CA GLY A 57 -0.53 -7.82 -3.82
C GLY A 57 0.88 -7.85 -3.26
N ALA A 58 1.52 -9.02 -3.20
CA ALA A 58 2.90 -9.16 -2.70
C ALA A 58 3.93 -8.36 -3.54
N GLN A 59 3.75 -8.30 -4.86
CA GLN A 59 4.58 -7.43 -5.70
C GLN A 59 4.29 -5.95 -5.47
N GLY A 60 3.04 -5.60 -5.19
CA GLY A 60 2.65 -4.26 -4.77
C GLY A 60 3.29 -3.85 -3.45
N GLU A 61 3.28 -4.75 -2.45
CA GLU A 61 3.99 -4.54 -1.18
C GLU A 61 5.48 -4.27 -1.42
N TYR A 62 6.13 -5.14 -2.16
CA TYR A 62 7.55 -5.00 -2.49
C TYR A 62 7.86 -3.70 -3.22
N ALA A 63 7.08 -3.37 -4.26
CA ALA A 63 7.26 -2.15 -5.05
C ALA A 63 7.05 -0.88 -4.22
N GLY A 64 6.01 -0.86 -3.37
CA GLY A 64 5.73 0.29 -2.51
C GLY A 64 6.81 0.51 -1.45
N LEU A 65 7.31 -0.55 -0.83
CA LEU A 65 8.42 -0.44 0.12
C LEU A 65 9.74 -0.06 -0.56
N LEU A 66 9.98 -0.52 -1.79
CA LEU A 66 11.11 -0.04 -2.59
C LEU A 66 11.01 1.45 -2.92
N ALA A 67 9.79 1.95 -3.18
CA ALA A 67 9.56 3.37 -3.40
C ALA A 67 9.89 4.18 -2.14
N ILE A 68 9.46 3.73 -0.95
CA ILE A 68 9.81 4.36 0.33
C ILE A 68 11.33 4.35 0.54
N ARG A 69 11.99 3.21 0.33
CA ARG A 69 13.44 3.10 0.43
C ARG A 69 14.14 4.05 -0.55
N GLY A 70 13.67 4.10 -1.80
CA GLY A 70 14.18 5.01 -2.82
C GLY A 70 14.03 6.48 -2.43
N TYR A 71 12.89 6.83 -1.83
CA TYR A 71 12.62 8.17 -1.29
C TYR A 71 13.66 8.57 -0.24
N HIS A 72 13.92 7.72 0.75
CA HIS A 72 14.93 7.98 1.78
C HIS A 72 16.34 8.10 1.18
N HIS A 73 16.72 7.18 0.29
CA HIS A 73 18.03 7.20 -0.35
C HIS A 73 18.26 8.47 -1.19
N ALA A 74 17.24 8.92 -1.94
CA ALA A 74 17.34 10.14 -2.76
C ALA A 74 17.52 11.40 -1.90
N ARG A 75 17.14 11.36 -0.62
CA ARG A 75 17.35 12.45 0.34
C ARG A 75 18.65 12.34 1.13
N GLY A 76 19.42 11.28 0.92
CA GLY A 76 20.63 10.99 1.67
C GLY A 76 20.43 10.23 2.99
N ASP A 77 19.20 9.86 3.30
CA ASP A 77 18.79 9.16 4.54
C ASP A 77 18.99 7.65 4.43
N ILE A 78 20.16 7.20 3.99
CA ILE A 78 20.46 5.78 3.71
C ILE A 78 20.39 4.86 4.93
N ASN A 79 20.43 5.42 6.13
CA ASN A 79 20.39 4.68 7.40
C ASN A 79 18.95 4.40 7.88
N ARG A 80 17.93 4.87 7.16
CA ARG A 80 16.52 4.57 7.52
C ARG A 80 16.18 3.18 7.02
N THR A 81 16.25 2.21 7.94
CA THR A 81 16.06 0.76 7.65
C THR A 81 14.99 0.11 8.52
N VAL A 82 14.46 0.78 9.53
CA VAL A 82 13.46 0.19 10.43
C VAL A 82 12.06 0.33 9.86
N CYS A 83 11.34 -0.79 9.82
CA CYS A 83 9.91 -0.84 9.49
C CYS A 83 9.11 -1.29 10.72
N LEU A 84 8.22 -0.43 11.21
CA LEU A 84 7.27 -0.77 12.27
C LEU A 84 6.10 -1.55 11.65
N ILE A 85 5.69 -2.64 12.29
CA ILE A 85 4.58 -3.47 11.79
C ILE A 85 3.71 -3.91 12.97
N PRO A 86 2.40 -3.58 12.99
CA PRO A 86 1.49 -4.07 14.02
C PRO A 86 1.41 -5.59 14.05
N SER A 87 1.25 -6.16 15.25
CA SER A 87 1.11 -7.62 15.42
C SER A 87 -0.11 -8.21 14.73
N SER A 88 -1.10 -7.38 14.36
CA SER A 88 -2.27 -7.74 13.56
C SER A 88 -2.00 -7.81 12.05
N ALA A 89 -0.81 -7.44 11.58
CA ALA A 89 -0.51 -7.40 10.15
C ALA A 89 -0.53 -8.78 9.51
N HIS A 90 -0.86 -8.83 8.22
CA HIS A 90 -0.74 -10.04 7.43
C HIS A 90 0.73 -10.51 7.38
N GLY A 91 0.96 -11.83 7.41
CA GLY A 91 2.32 -12.41 7.43
C GLY A 91 3.20 -12.05 6.25
N THR A 92 2.64 -11.57 5.12
CA THR A 92 3.41 -11.07 3.98
C THR A 92 4.07 -9.72 4.24
N ASN A 93 3.52 -8.90 5.13
CA ASN A 93 4.07 -7.57 5.41
C ASN A 93 5.50 -7.62 5.97
N PRO A 94 5.81 -8.39 7.05
CA PRO A 94 7.18 -8.52 7.52
C PRO A 94 8.10 -9.19 6.48
N ALA A 95 7.60 -10.14 5.69
CA ALA A 95 8.39 -10.76 4.64
C ALA A 95 8.80 -9.75 3.56
N SER A 96 7.86 -8.92 3.10
CA SER A 96 8.11 -7.87 2.11
C SER A 96 9.08 -6.79 2.64
N ALA A 97 8.95 -6.40 3.93
CA ALA A 97 9.89 -5.48 4.57
C ALA A 97 11.33 -6.04 4.60
N GLN A 98 11.49 -7.30 4.96
CA GLN A 98 12.79 -7.97 4.95
C GLN A 98 13.37 -8.08 3.52
N MET A 99 12.55 -8.39 2.53
CA MET A 99 12.99 -8.46 1.12
C MET A 99 13.57 -7.15 0.59
N VAL A 100 13.08 -6.01 1.05
CA VAL A 100 13.64 -4.71 0.69
C VAL A 100 14.80 -4.27 1.60
N GLY A 101 15.24 -5.13 2.52
CA GLY A 101 16.35 -4.87 3.43
C GLY A 101 15.99 -3.98 4.62
N MET A 102 14.75 -4.01 5.06
CA MET A 102 14.30 -3.33 6.28
C MET A 102 14.27 -4.29 7.47
N ASP A 103 14.62 -3.77 8.64
CA ASP A 103 14.52 -4.44 9.94
C ASP A 103 13.12 -4.28 10.51
N VAL A 104 12.47 -5.39 10.83
CA VAL A 104 11.09 -5.36 11.34
C VAL A 104 11.09 -5.17 12.85
N VAL A 105 10.33 -4.17 13.29
CA VAL A 105 10.03 -3.95 14.72
C VAL A 105 8.51 -4.06 14.90
N VAL A 106 8.09 -5.05 15.68
CA VAL A 106 6.67 -5.32 15.90
C VAL A 106 6.10 -4.29 16.86
N VAL A 107 4.93 -3.72 16.52
CA VAL A 107 4.09 -2.87 17.38
C VAL A 107 2.95 -3.72 17.93
N ASN A 108 2.68 -3.61 19.22
CA ASN A 108 1.59 -4.36 19.85
C ASN A 108 0.23 -3.84 19.40
N CYS A 109 -0.78 -4.69 19.54
CA CYS A 109 -2.18 -4.28 19.52
C CYS A 109 -2.75 -4.32 20.94
N ASP A 110 -3.75 -3.49 21.21
CA ASP A 110 -4.50 -3.50 22.45
C ASP A 110 -5.45 -4.70 22.56
N ALA A 111 -6.20 -4.81 23.66
CA ALA A 111 -7.14 -5.91 23.89
C ALA A 111 -8.31 -5.94 22.91
N ASP A 112 -8.63 -4.80 22.29
CA ASP A 112 -9.70 -4.64 21.30
C ASP A 112 -9.21 -4.85 19.86
N GLY A 113 -7.89 -5.06 19.69
CA GLY A 113 -7.25 -5.32 18.40
C GLY A 113 -6.83 -4.07 17.63
N ASN A 114 -6.94 -2.88 18.22
CA ASN A 114 -6.39 -1.65 17.66
C ASN A 114 -4.87 -1.62 17.80
N VAL A 115 -4.20 -0.82 17.01
CA VAL A 115 -2.77 -0.52 17.20
C VAL A 115 -2.58 0.18 18.56
N ASP A 116 -1.71 -0.38 19.41
CA ASP A 116 -1.32 0.28 20.65
C ASP A 116 -0.48 1.52 20.31
N VAL A 117 -1.13 2.69 20.40
CA VAL A 117 -0.51 3.97 20.00
C VAL A 117 0.61 4.38 20.93
N ASP A 118 0.56 4.00 22.21
CA ASP A 118 1.63 4.32 23.17
C ASP A 118 2.88 3.47 22.86
N ASP A 119 2.71 2.19 22.56
CA ASP A 119 3.78 1.31 22.12
C ASP A 119 4.35 1.77 20.76
N LEU A 120 3.48 2.18 19.81
CA LEU A 120 3.91 2.77 18.53
C LEU A 120 4.78 4.00 18.76
N ARG A 121 4.34 4.94 19.58
CA ARG A 121 5.06 6.18 19.91
C ARG A 121 6.44 5.88 20.52
N ALA A 122 6.49 5.01 21.50
CA ALA A 122 7.75 4.62 22.14
C ALA A 122 8.73 3.98 21.15
N LYS A 123 8.24 3.15 20.24
CA LYS A 123 9.06 2.49 19.21
C LYS A 123 9.49 3.45 18.09
N ALA A 124 8.62 4.37 17.68
CA ALA A 124 8.96 5.41 16.73
C ALA A 124 10.03 6.35 17.28
N GLU A 125 9.90 6.80 18.54
CA GLU A 125 10.89 7.63 19.22
C GLU A 125 12.23 6.93 19.34
N LYS A 126 12.24 5.68 19.83
CA LYS A 126 13.45 4.86 19.96
C LYS A 126 14.20 4.67 18.64
N ASN A 127 13.49 4.57 17.54
CA ASN A 127 14.05 4.34 16.20
C ASN A 127 14.05 5.61 15.33
N SER A 128 13.85 6.79 15.89
CA SER A 128 13.66 8.04 15.14
C SER A 128 14.77 8.32 14.11
N ALA A 129 16.01 7.97 14.43
CA ALA A 129 17.16 8.18 13.53
C ALA A 129 17.16 7.26 12.31
N ASN A 130 16.52 6.08 12.40
CA ASN A 130 16.55 5.04 11.37
C ASN A 130 15.16 4.51 10.98
N LEU A 131 14.08 5.15 11.44
CA LEU A 131 12.72 4.80 11.06
C LEU A 131 12.50 5.07 9.57
N ALA A 132 12.27 4.02 8.80
CA ALA A 132 11.96 4.09 7.37
C ALA A 132 10.46 4.12 7.12
N ALA A 133 9.72 3.20 7.75
CA ALA A 133 8.30 3.03 7.47
C ALA A 133 7.52 2.46 8.65
N LEU A 134 6.21 2.68 8.61
CA LEU A 134 5.19 1.83 9.25
C LEU A 134 4.44 1.11 8.12
N MET A 135 4.24 -0.22 8.24
CA MET A 135 3.25 -0.94 7.44
C MET A 135 2.00 -1.21 8.28
N VAL A 136 0.87 -0.66 7.89
CA VAL A 136 -0.41 -0.85 8.57
C VAL A 136 -1.47 -1.36 7.60
N THR A 137 -2.29 -2.31 8.03
CA THR A 137 -3.47 -2.77 7.29
C THR A 137 -4.70 -2.02 7.79
N TYR A 138 -5.49 -1.44 6.89
CA TYR A 138 -6.64 -0.62 7.26
C TYR A 138 -7.86 -0.88 6.36
N PRO A 139 -9.01 -1.31 6.92
CA PRO A 139 -9.18 -1.84 8.28
C PRO A 139 -8.24 -3.04 8.55
N SER A 140 -7.99 -3.34 9.84
CA SER A 140 -7.03 -4.38 10.23
C SER A 140 -7.50 -5.79 9.83
N THR A 141 -6.58 -6.76 9.87
CA THR A 141 -6.94 -8.18 9.64
C THR A 141 -7.92 -8.73 10.69
N HIS A 142 -8.04 -8.09 11.85
CA HIS A 142 -9.05 -8.39 12.86
C HIS A 142 -10.41 -7.74 12.57
N GLY A 143 -10.53 -6.98 11.47
CA GLY A 143 -11.74 -6.23 11.11
C GLY A 143 -11.92 -4.94 11.92
N VAL A 144 -10.89 -4.48 12.60
CA VAL A 144 -10.93 -3.25 13.40
C VAL A 144 -10.69 -2.05 12.50
N PHE A 145 -11.52 -1.04 12.64
CA PHE A 145 -11.40 0.26 11.99
C PHE A 145 -10.70 1.22 12.94
N GLU A 146 -9.42 1.50 12.67
CA GLU A 146 -8.57 2.34 13.54
C GLU A 146 -9.08 3.77 13.61
N GLU A 147 -9.74 4.14 14.70
CA GLU A 147 -10.25 5.52 14.90
C GLU A 147 -9.11 6.54 14.96
N ARG A 148 -7.92 6.12 15.41
CA ARG A 148 -6.73 6.97 15.57
C ARG A 148 -5.78 6.89 14.38
N ILE A 149 -6.22 6.46 13.20
CA ILE A 149 -5.33 6.27 12.04
C ILE A 149 -4.53 7.54 11.68
N ARG A 150 -5.14 8.73 11.79
CA ARG A 150 -4.43 10.00 11.54
C ARG A 150 -3.29 10.22 12.54
N GLU A 151 -3.54 9.99 13.81
CA GLU A 151 -2.52 10.11 14.84
C GLU A 151 -1.39 9.10 14.65
N ILE A 152 -1.72 7.87 14.23
CA ILE A 152 -0.75 6.83 13.88
C ILE A 152 0.17 7.32 12.75
N CYS A 153 -0.40 7.89 11.68
CA CYS A 153 0.36 8.46 10.58
C CYS A 153 1.25 9.63 11.06
N ASP A 154 0.68 10.55 11.82
CA ASP A 154 1.40 11.73 12.35
C ASP A 154 2.60 11.35 13.20
N ILE A 155 2.48 10.34 14.07
CA ILE A 155 3.59 9.84 14.88
C ILE A 155 4.74 9.37 13.99
N VAL A 156 4.45 8.60 12.96
CA VAL A 156 5.47 8.07 12.04
C VAL A 156 6.16 9.21 11.28
N HIS A 157 5.39 10.15 10.75
CA HIS A 157 5.92 11.31 10.02
C HIS A 157 6.78 12.22 10.91
N GLN A 158 6.38 12.47 12.19
CA GLN A 158 7.18 13.24 13.14
C GLN A 158 8.57 12.66 13.38
N HIS A 159 8.73 11.35 13.21
CA HIS A 159 10.00 10.65 13.32
C HIS A 159 10.68 10.38 11.96
N GLY A 160 10.16 10.99 10.87
CA GLY A 160 10.73 10.96 9.52
C GLY A 160 10.48 9.69 8.74
N GLY A 161 9.66 8.78 9.25
CA GLY A 161 9.19 7.58 8.53
C GLY A 161 8.08 7.90 7.53
N GLN A 162 7.78 6.94 6.66
CA GLN A 162 6.66 6.99 5.72
C GLN A 162 5.63 5.92 6.09
N VAL A 163 4.35 6.18 5.79
CA VAL A 163 3.27 5.24 6.09
C VAL A 163 2.90 4.45 4.84
N TYR A 164 3.13 3.14 4.91
CA TYR A 164 2.65 2.19 3.94
C TYR A 164 1.33 1.57 4.44
N MET A 165 0.25 1.73 3.69
CA MET A 165 -1.03 1.11 4.00
C MET A 165 -1.24 -0.12 3.12
N ASP A 166 -1.38 -1.28 3.74
CA ASP A 166 -1.88 -2.48 3.06
C ASP A 166 -3.37 -2.27 2.76
N GLY A 167 -3.66 -1.96 1.51
CA GLY A 167 -4.99 -1.73 0.97
C GLY A 167 -5.45 -2.88 0.08
N ALA A 168 -4.98 -4.11 0.31
CA ALA A 168 -5.36 -5.29 -0.45
C ALA A 168 -6.88 -5.42 -0.62
N ASN A 169 -7.64 -4.96 0.37
CA ASN A 169 -9.09 -4.85 0.34
C ASN A 169 -9.53 -3.43 0.74
N MET A 170 -10.11 -2.70 -0.22
CA MET A 170 -10.59 -1.34 -0.05
C MET A 170 -12.12 -1.25 0.15
N ASN A 171 -12.84 -2.37 0.27
CA ASN A 171 -14.31 -2.38 0.29
C ASN A 171 -14.92 -1.49 1.38
N ALA A 172 -14.25 -1.37 2.53
CA ALA A 172 -14.73 -0.56 3.65
C ALA A 172 -14.40 0.93 3.50
N GLN A 173 -13.57 1.31 2.52
CA GLN A 173 -13.08 2.67 2.36
C GLN A 173 -13.65 3.40 1.14
N VAL A 174 -13.84 2.69 0.02
CA VAL A 174 -14.25 3.30 -1.25
C VAL A 174 -15.53 4.12 -1.08
N GLY A 175 -15.45 5.40 -1.42
CA GLY A 175 -16.56 6.36 -1.28
C GLY A 175 -16.78 6.91 0.14
N LEU A 176 -16.07 6.41 1.15
CA LEU A 176 -16.20 6.82 2.55
C LEU A 176 -14.92 7.49 3.09
N SER A 177 -13.75 6.97 2.73
CA SER A 177 -12.46 7.53 3.12
C SER A 177 -11.43 7.30 2.02
N ARG A 178 -10.41 8.15 1.98
CA ARG A 178 -9.30 8.05 1.03
C ARG A 178 -7.98 7.96 1.81
N PRO A 179 -7.14 6.93 1.55
CA PRO A 179 -5.90 6.76 2.31
C PRO A 179 -4.94 7.96 2.22
N GLY A 180 -4.85 8.62 1.08
CA GLY A 180 -4.06 9.84 0.93
C GLY A 180 -4.51 10.97 1.87
N ASP A 181 -5.82 11.08 2.16
CA ASP A 181 -6.37 12.16 3.00
C ASP A 181 -6.11 11.96 4.50
N PHE A 182 -5.87 10.73 4.96
CA PHE A 182 -5.57 10.51 6.37
C PHE A 182 -4.08 10.34 6.68
N GLY A 183 -3.21 10.39 5.66
CA GLY A 183 -1.77 10.44 5.85
C GLY A 183 -1.01 9.17 5.46
N ALA A 184 -1.64 8.23 4.74
CA ALA A 184 -0.89 7.14 4.12
C ALA A 184 -0.12 7.68 2.90
N ASP A 185 1.17 7.32 2.79
CA ASP A 185 2.04 7.79 1.71
C ASP A 185 2.05 6.84 0.51
N VAL A 186 1.95 5.54 0.78
CA VAL A 186 1.98 4.48 -0.24
C VAL A 186 0.99 3.38 0.13
N SER A 187 0.31 2.84 -0.88
CA SER A 187 -0.55 1.65 -0.72
C SER A 187 -0.42 0.71 -1.90
N HIS A 188 -0.76 -0.55 -1.70
CA HIS A 188 -1.17 -1.42 -2.80
C HIS A 188 -2.67 -1.72 -2.72
N LEU A 189 -3.25 -2.02 -3.87
CA LEU A 189 -4.67 -2.37 -4.01
C LEU A 189 -4.77 -3.65 -4.83
N ASN A 190 -5.70 -4.53 -4.45
CA ASN A 190 -6.08 -5.67 -5.27
C ASN A 190 -7.44 -5.37 -5.92
N LEU A 191 -7.42 -4.95 -7.19
CA LEU A 191 -8.63 -4.54 -7.90
C LEU A 191 -9.69 -5.65 -7.90
N HIS A 192 -9.28 -6.92 -8.10
CA HIS A 192 -10.17 -8.09 -8.09
C HIS A 192 -10.82 -8.41 -6.71
N LYS A 193 -10.48 -7.68 -5.65
CA LYS A 193 -11.12 -7.82 -4.34
C LYS A 193 -12.18 -6.76 -4.10
N THR A 194 -12.02 -5.58 -4.69
CA THR A 194 -12.85 -4.40 -4.39
C THR A 194 -13.71 -3.95 -5.57
N PHE A 195 -13.22 -4.10 -6.80
CA PHE A 195 -13.86 -3.65 -8.03
C PHE A 195 -14.25 -4.76 -8.98
#